data_f7c526f51fd046bbf0efbb3a11b69189
#
_entry.id   f7c526f51fd046bbf0efbb3a11b69189
#
_cell.length_a   1.000
_cell.length_b   1.000
_cell.length_c   1.000
_cell.angle_alpha   90.00
_cell.angle_beta   90.00
_cell.angle_gamma   90.00
#
_symmetry.space_group_name_H-M   'P 1'
#
loop_
_entity.id
_entity.type
_entity.pdbx_description
1 polymer ?
#
loop_
_entity_poly.entity_id
_entity_poly.type
_entity_poly.pdbx_seq_one_letter_code
_entity_poly.pdbx_strand_id
1 'polypeptide(L)'
;FKDRIYLIQIDVERDDSVNSAAEEVGKTFGKTPGTLYGIINNAGIGNSVDGLEKILQVNTFGPKRVCDAFIPLLDSSYGRIVNVTSASGPVFLSGSSDETKKLLTNPGVTWTEIQNYMDEYVDENSKNNISSDHGSSSVSAYGLSKACTNANTMFLAGQHPNLTVNACTPGFIETDMTRPMAVSGGKTPAEMGMKAPKDGASASVFLLMGNPEGSGHYYGSDCLRSPIDRYRSPGDPPY
;
A
#
# COMPACT_ATOMS: atom_id res chain seq x y z
N PHE A 1 7.74 -14.09 23.99
CA PHE A 1 7.28 -13.13 22.99
C PHE A 1 6.41 -12.02 23.59
N LYS A 2 5.65 -12.27 24.70
CA LYS A 2 4.69 -11.29 25.27
C LYS A 2 5.34 -9.94 25.62
N ASP A 3 6.59 -9.92 26.09
CA ASP A 3 7.31 -8.71 26.50
C ASP A 3 7.94 -7.93 25.34
N ARG A 4 7.67 -8.31 24.08
CA ARG A 4 8.19 -7.66 22.87
C ARG A 4 7.11 -7.13 21.94
N ILE A 5 5.84 -7.25 22.31
CA ILE A 5 4.70 -6.81 21.52
C ILE A 5 3.95 -5.75 22.33
N TYR A 6 3.83 -4.58 21.74
CA TYR A 6 3.04 -3.47 22.27
C TYR A 6 1.86 -3.22 21.34
N LEU A 7 0.67 -3.06 21.91
CA LEU A 7 -0.54 -2.79 21.15
C LEU A 7 -0.92 -1.32 21.35
N ILE A 8 -0.95 -0.58 20.26
CA ILE A 8 -1.36 0.81 20.20
C ILE A 8 -2.52 0.91 19.23
N GLN A 9 -3.62 1.49 19.64
CA GLN A 9 -4.78 1.70 18.78
C GLN A 9 -4.49 2.83 17.79
N ILE A 10 -4.76 2.57 16.50
CA ILE A 10 -4.62 3.54 15.43
C ILE A 10 -5.76 3.39 14.41
N ASP A 11 -6.38 4.50 14.07
CA ASP A 11 -7.28 4.63 12.93
C ASP A 11 -6.57 5.48 11.88
N VAL A 12 -6.19 4.84 10.77
CA VAL A 12 -5.38 5.48 9.71
C VAL A 12 -6.16 6.51 8.90
N GLU A 13 -7.48 6.59 9.04
CA GLU A 13 -8.29 7.62 8.40
C GLU A 13 -8.28 8.95 9.14
N ARG A 14 -7.79 8.97 10.37
CA ARG A 14 -7.89 10.11 11.27
C ARG A 14 -6.52 10.61 11.70
N ASP A 15 -6.24 11.87 11.40
CA ASP A 15 -4.98 12.53 11.74
C ASP A 15 -4.75 12.55 13.26
N ASP A 16 -5.79 12.81 14.06
CA ASP A 16 -5.69 12.82 15.52
C ASP A 16 -5.33 11.44 16.09
N SER A 17 -5.90 10.36 15.54
CA SER A 17 -5.59 8.99 15.96
C SER A 17 -4.14 8.62 15.60
N VAL A 18 -3.72 8.93 14.38
CA VAL A 18 -2.36 8.65 13.92
C VAL A 18 -1.32 9.44 14.71
N ASN A 19 -1.56 10.73 14.97
CA ASN A 19 -0.68 11.58 15.77
C ASN A 19 -0.60 11.09 17.22
N SER A 20 -1.74 10.73 17.81
CA SER A 20 -1.78 10.17 19.17
C SER A 20 -0.99 8.87 19.30
N ALA A 21 -1.09 7.98 18.28
CA ALA A 21 -0.31 6.74 18.24
C ALA A 21 1.20 7.01 18.12
N ALA A 22 1.62 7.97 17.30
CA ALA A 22 3.03 8.37 17.18
C ALA A 22 3.55 8.99 18.50
N GLU A 23 2.75 9.80 19.18
CA GLU A 23 3.09 10.32 20.52
C GLU A 23 3.24 9.22 21.55
N GLU A 24 2.35 8.22 21.54
CA GLU A 24 2.40 7.08 22.47
C GLU A 24 3.66 6.24 22.23
N VAL A 25 4.03 5.97 20.96
CA VAL A 25 5.32 5.36 20.61
C VAL A 25 6.47 6.18 21.14
N GLY A 26 6.46 7.50 20.94
CA GLY A 26 7.48 8.40 21.43
C GLY A 26 7.58 8.44 22.97
N LYS A 27 6.47 8.33 23.68
CA LYS A 27 6.46 8.23 25.15
C LYS A 27 7.03 6.90 25.64
N THR A 28 6.73 5.83 24.94
CA THR A 28 7.09 4.46 25.34
C THR A 28 8.55 4.11 25.01
N PHE A 29 9.03 4.49 23.83
CA PHE A 29 10.31 4.05 23.29
C PHE A 29 11.33 5.17 23.08
N GLY A 30 10.91 6.43 23.17
CA GLY A 30 11.74 7.61 22.92
C GLY A 30 11.23 8.46 21.75
N LYS A 31 11.59 9.75 21.75
CA LYS A 31 11.16 10.74 20.75
C LYS A 31 12.29 11.16 19.80
N THR A 32 13.37 10.41 19.77
CA THR A 32 14.54 10.73 18.93
C THR A 32 14.53 9.93 17.63
N PRO A 33 15.15 10.45 16.56
CA PRO A 33 15.45 9.63 15.39
C PRO A 33 16.19 8.35 15.80
N GLY A 34 15.81 7.21 15.23
CA GLY A 34 16.34 5.90 15.60
C GLY A 34 15.50 5.13 16.65
N THR A 35 14.44 5.72 17.17
CA THR A 35 13.47 5.01 18.02
C THR A 35 12.84 3.83 17.28
N LEU A 36 12.51 4.01 16.01
CA LEU A 36 11.97 2.98 15.13
C LEU A 36 12.97 2.61 14.05
N TYR A 37 13.11 1.31 13.80
CA TYR A 37 13.84 0.79 12.65
C TYR A 37 13.01 0.86 11.36
N GLY A 38 11.70 0.62 11.44
CA GLY A 38 10.87 0.64 10.24
C GLY A 38 9.38 0.65 10.49
N ILE A 39 8.65 0.92 9.44
CA ILE A 39 7.19 0.97 9.38
C ILE A 39 6.72 -0.01 8.31
N ILE A 40 5.67 -0.78 8.62
CA ILE A 40 4.91 -1.53 7.61
C ILE A 40 3.49 -0.98 7.58
N ASN A 41 3.14 -0.26 6.52
CA ASN A 41 1.79 0.20 6.25
C ASN A 41 0.99 -0.96 5.64
N ASN A 42 0.38 -1.76 6.51
CA ASN A 42 -0.40 -2.95 6.12
C ASN A 42 -1.91 -2.72 6.20
N ALA A 43 -2.37 -1.76 6.98
CA ALA A 43 -3.80 -1.44 7.08
C ALA A 43 -4.38 -1.13 5.69
N GLY A 44 -5.52 -1.73 5.40
CA GLY A 44 -6.18 -1.54 4.11
C GLY A 44 -7.52 -2.24 4.06
N ILE A 45 -8.40 -1.74 3.20
CA ILE A 45 -9.72 -2.29 2.93
C ILE A 45 -9.85 -2.67 1.46
N GLY A 46 -10.70 -3.66 1.18
CA GLY A 46 -11.07 -4.06 -0.17
C GLY A 46 -12.15 -3.17 -0.76
N ASN A 47 -12.90 -3.70 -1.73
CA ASN A 47 -14.08 -3.03 -2.23
C ASN A 47 -15.08 -2.84 -1.07
N SER A 48 -15.36 -1.59 -0.75
CA SER A 48 -16.21 -1.20 0.37
C SER A 48 -17.56 -0.72 -0.14
N VAL A 49 -18.59 -1.04 0.61
CA VAL A 49 -19.94 -0.44 0.41
C VAL A 49 -19.92 1.07 0.63
N ASP A 50 -18.89 1.58 1.33
CA ASP A 50 -18.71 3.00 1.60
C ASP A 50 -18.10 3.78 0.41
N GLY A 51 -17.78 3.07 -0.67
CA GLY A 51 -17.40 3.67 -1.94
C GLY A 51 -15.91 3.98 -2.11
N LEU A 52 -15.62 4.63 -3.24
CA LEU A 52 -14.26 4.96 -3.70
C LEU A 52 -13.50 5.85 -2.69
N GLU A 53 -14.15 6.89 -2.20
CA GLU A 53 -13.52 7.87 -1.31
C GLU A 53 -13.01 7.20 -0.03
N LYS A 54 -13.80 6.32 0.59
CA LYS A 54 -13.40 5.55 1.77
C LYS A 54 -12.17 4.68 1.50
N ILE A 55 -12.15 4.01 0.34
CA ILE A 55 -11.00 3.17 -0.06
C ILE A 55 -9.73 4.00 -0.20
N LEU A 56 -9.82 5.19 -0.80
CA LEU A 56 -8.68 6.11 -0.93
C LEU A 56 -8.21 6.62 0.44
N GLN A 57 -9.15 7.00 1.32
CA GLN A 57 -8.83 7.48 2.66
C GLN A 57 -8.05 6.46 3.49
N VAL A 58 -8.42 5.18 3.42
CA VAL A 58 -7.70 4.11 4.14
C VAL A 58 -6.42 3.70 3.42
N ASN A 59 -6.52 3.39 2.11
CA ASN A 59 -5.45 2.69 1.40
C ASN A 59 -4.33 3.60 0.90
N THR A 60 -4.61 4.90 0.68
CA THR A 60 -3.63 5.85 0.12
C THR A 60 -3.30 6.98 1.09
N PHE A 61 -4.31 7.69 1.56
CA PHE A 61 -4.10 8.75 2.56
C PHE A 61 -3.64 8.20 3.90
N GLY A 62 -4.12 7.02 4.32
CA GLY A 62 -3.71 6.36 5.56
C GLY A 62 -2.19 6.14 5.64
N PRO A 63 -1.56 5.44 4.70
CA PRO A 63 -0.11 5.30 4.64
C PRO A 63 0.64 6.64 4.62
N LYS A 64 0.11 7.66 3.92
CA LYS A 64 0.70 9.00 3.90
C LYS A 64 0.69 9.64 5.29
N ARG A 65 -0.46 9.63 5.99
CA ARG A 65 -0.59 10.13 7.38
C ARG A 65 0.35 9.43 8.35
N VAL A 66 0.39 8.09 8.27
CA VAL A 66 1.30 7.30 9.12
C VAL A 66 2.75 7.69 8.84
N CYS A 67 3.15 7.80 7.58
CA CYS A 67 4.52 8.21 7.24
C CYS A 67 4.82 9.61 7.77
N ASP A 68 3.94 10.58 7.59
CA ASP A 68 4.14 11.96 8.07
C ASP A 68 4.35 12.02 9.59
N ALA A 69 3.59 11.23 10.35
CA ALA A 69 3.68 11.23 11.81
C ALA A 69 4.87 10.41 12.35
N PHE A 70 5.26 9.32 11.68
CA PHE A 70 6.23 8.37 12.23
C PHE A 70 7.64 8.48 11.63
N ILE A 71 7.82 9.10 10.46
CA ILE A 71 9.15 9.32 9.86
C ILE A 71 10.10 10.03 10.82
N PRO A 72 9.68 11.04 11.62
CA PRO A 72 10.58 11.68 12.59
C PRO A 72 11.13 10.74 13.67
N LEU A 73 10.52 9.58 13.88
CA LEU A 73 10.96 8.56 14.84
C LEU A 73 11.85 7.49 14.21
N LEU A 74 11.91 7.42 12.86
CA LEU A 74 12.72 6.44 12.15
C LEU A 74 14.22 6.73 12.31
N ASP A 75 15.00 5.66 12.24
CA ASP A 75 16.44 5.79 12.04
C ASP A 75 16.74 6.56 10.75
N SER A 76 17.47 7.67 10.86
CA SER A 76 17.71 8.59 9.75
C SER A 76 18.63 8.06 8.66
N SER A 77 19.33 6.94 8.93
CA SER A 77 20.34 6.35 8.01
C SER A 77 19.94 4.96 7.51
N TYR A 78 19.16 4.23 8.31
CA TYR A 78 18.80 2.84 8.05
C TYR A 78 17.29 2.58 8.13
N GLY A 79 16.51 3.63 8.37
CA GLY A 79 15.05 3.52 8.51
C GLY A 79 14.39 2.96 7.25
N ARG A 80 13.37 2.14 7.44
CA ARG A 80 12.65 1.46 6.36
C ARG A 80 11.16 1.72 6.39
N ILE A 81 10.58 1.90 5.22
CA ILE A 81 9.12 2.00 5.04
C ILE A 81 8.69 0.97 4.01
N VAL A 82 7.73 0.15 4.38
CA VAL A 82 7.13 -0.86 3.52
C VAL A 82 5.65 -0.57 3.35
N ASN A 83 5.23 -0.25 2.14
CA ASN A 83 3.81 -0.06 1.80
C ASN A 83 3.25 -1.36 1.23
N VAL A 84 2.29 -1.96 1.94
CA VAL A 84 1.60 -3.16 1.45
C VAL A 84 0.52 -2.73 0.47
N THR A 85 0.82 -2.89 -0.81
CA THR A 85 -0.06 -2.57 -1.92
C THR A 85 -0.72 -3.82 -2.50
N SER A 86 -0.84 -3.95 -3.81
CA SER A 86 -1.46 -5.10 -4.47
C SER A 86 -1.05 -5.16 -5.94
N ALA A 87 -1.09 -6.35 -6.52
CA ALA A 87 -1.04 -6.54 -7.97
C ALA A 87 -2.17 -5.80 -8.72
N SER A 88 -3.26 -5.46 -8.01
CA SER A 88 -4.35 -4.64 -8.59
C SER A 88 -3.90 -3.22 -8.98
N GLY A 89 -2.84 -2.67 -8.36
CA GLY A 89 -2.27 -1.39 -8.76
C GLY A 89 -1.65 -1.43 -10.18
N PRO A 90 -0.68 -2.30 -10.45
CA PRO A 90 -0.17 -2.52 -11.81
C PRO A 90 -1.25 -2.90 -12.82
N VAL A 91 -2.23 -3.72 -12.45
CA VAL A 91 -3.37 -4.07 -13.32
C VAL A 91 -4.20 -2.84 -13.66
N PHE A 92 -4.51 -1.99 -12.68
CA PHE A 92 -5.19 -0.71 -12.90
C PHE A 92 -4.42 0.14 -13.92
N LEU A 93 -3.12 0.35 -13.70
CA LEU A 93 -2.31 1.17 -14.61
C LEU A 93 -2.21 0.58 -16.00
N SER A 94 -2.15 -0.74 -16.16
CA SER A 94 -2.10 -1.37 -17.48
C SER A 94 -3.30 -1.02 -18.36
N GLY A 95 -4.48 -0.83 -17.75
CA GLY A 95 -5.72 -0.42 -18.41
C GLY A 95 -5.99 1.09 -18.45
N SER A 96 -5.12 1.91 -17.85
CA SER A 96 -5.29 3.37 -17.77
C SER A 96 -4.79 4.09 -19.03
N SER A 97 -5.13 5.39 -19.16
CA SER A 97 -4.61 6.24 -20.22
C SER A 97 -3.09 6.42 -20.12
N ASP A 98 -2.46 6.85 -21.20
CA ASP A 98 -1.02 7.12 -21.22
C ASP A 98 -0.65 8.28 -20.29
N GLU A 99 -1.54 9.28 -20.15
CA GLU A 99 -1.37 10.38 -19.21
C GLU A 99 -1.34 9.89 -17.77
N THR A 100 -2.29 9.04 -17.39
CA THR A 100 -2.34 8.41 -16.05
C THR A 100 -1.10 7.56 -15.79
N LYS A 101 -0.71 6.73 -16.75
CA LYS A 101 0.53 5.94 -16.64
C LYS A 101 1.73 6.84 -16.43
N LYS A 102 1.89 7.87 -17.28
CA LYS A 102 3.01 8.83 -17.19
C LYS A 102 3.05 9.54 -15.85
N LEU A 103 1.89 9.92 -15.30
CA LEU A 103 1.80 10.54 -13.98
C LEU A 103 2.22 9.58 -12.86
N LEU A 104 1.52 8.45 -12.74
CA LEU A 104 1.67 7.55 -11.58
C LEU A 104 2.89 6.62 -11.65
N THR A 105 3.65 6.64 -12.75
CA THR A 105 4.95 5.95 -12.87
C THR A 105 6.13 6.91 -12.90
N ASN A 106 5.90 8.23 -12.76
CA ASN A 106 6.96 9.23 -12.75
C ASN A 106 7.73 9.16 -11.42
N PRO A 107 9.04 8.87 -11.41
CA PRO A 107 9.83 8.90 -10.18
C PRO A 107 9.88 10.28 -9.49
N GLY A 108 9.61 11.34 -10.23
CA GLY A 108 9.55 12.72 -9.71
C GLY A 108 8.13 13.17 -9.35
N VAL A 109 7.14 12.25 -9.30
CA VAL A 109 5.76 12.61 -8.93
C VAL A 109 5.72 13.23 -7.54
N THR A 110 4.88 14.24 -7.36
CA THR A 110 4.64 14.91 -6.08
C THR A 110 3.36 14.39 -5.42
N TRP A 111 3.27 14.56 -4.10
CA TRP A 111 2.03 14.22 -3.39
C TRP A 111 0.84 15.02 -3.91
N THR A 112 1.04 16.30 -4.20
CA THR A 112 -0.03 17.16 -4.74
C THR A 112 -0.58 16.65 -6.07
N GLU A 113 0.28 16.17 -6.96
CA GLU A 113 -0.16 15.60 -8.25
C GLU A 113 -0.94 14.30 -8.03
N ILE A 114 -0.49 13.42 -7.11
CA ILE A 114 -1.21 12.19 -6.76
C ILE A 114 -2.58 12.52 -6.16
N GLN A 115 -2.64 13.50 -5.26
CA GLN A 115 -3.88 13.92 -4.61
C GLN A 115 -4.85 14.53 -5.62
N ASN A 116 -4.41 15.46 -6.46
CA ASN A 116 -5.24 16.06 -7.49
C ASN A 116 -5.83 15.00 -8.43
N TYR A 117 -5.03 14.02 -8.82
CA TYR A 117 -5.51 12.91 -9.65
C TYR A 117 -6.60 12.09 -8.95
N MET A 118 -6.46 11.81 -7.65
CA MET A 118 -7.49 11.10 -6.89
C MET A 118 -8.77 11.94 -6.76
N ASP A 119 -8.64 13.22 -6.49
CA ASP A 119 -9.78 14.15 -6.34
C ASP A 119 -10.56 14.29 -7.66
N GLU A 120 -9.87 14.47 -8.79
CA GLU A 120 -10.45 14.49 -10.13
C GLU A 120 -11.18 13.17 -10.44
N TYR A 121 -10.57 12.04 -10.11
CA TYR A 121 -11.15 10.73 -10.34
C TYR A 121 -12.43 10.51 -9.51
N VAL A 122 -12.47 10.97 -8.25
CA VAL A 122 -13.66 10.92 -7.38
C VAL A 122 -14.76 11.80 -7.97
N ASP A 123 -14.42 13.02 -8.40
CA ASP A 123 -15.38 13.97 -9.01
C ASP A 123 -16.01 13.42 -10.30
N GLU A 124 -15.22 12.81 -11.17
CA GLU A 124 -15.70 12.21 -12.42
C GLU A 124 -16.63 11.02 -12.17
N ASN A 125 -16.28 10.17 -11.22
CA ASN A 125 -17.12 9.01 -10.86
C ASN A 125 -18.43 9.45 -10.21
N SER A 126 -18.43 10.49 -9.40
CA SER A 126 -19.62 11.06 -8.78
C SER A 126 -20.59 11.63 -9.82
N LYS A 127 -20.07 12.30 -10.85
CA LYS A 127 -20.88 12.90 -11.93
C LYS A 127 -21.51 11.86 -12.86
N ASN A 128 -20.81 10.75 -13.08
CA ASN A 128 -21.24 9.73 -14.04
C ASN A 128 -22.13 8.64 -13.43
N ASN A 129 -22.49 8.73 -12.14
CA ASN A 129 -23.27 7.70 -11.41
C ASN A 129 -22.71 6.28 -11.62
N ILE A 130 -21.40 6.15 -11.79
CA ILE A 130 -20.75 4.85 -11.92
C ILE A 130 -20.78 4.23 -10.54
N SER A 131 -21.84 3.45 -10.30
CA SER A 131 -21.95 2.64 -9.09
C SER A 131 -20.69 1.77 -8.99
N SER A 132 -20.19 1.63 -7.77
CA SER A 132 -19.04 0.77 -7.40
C SER A 132 -19.27 -0.71 -7.72
N ASP A 133 -20.25 -1.02 -8.59
CA ASP A 133 -20.74 -2.36 -8.82
C ASP A 133 -19.90 -3.10 -9.88
N HIS A 134 -19.25 -4.05 -9.37
CA HIS A 134 -18.84 -5.36 -9.83
C HIS A 134 -18.89 -5.64 -11.33
N GLY A 135 -17.75 -5.84 -11.88
CA GLY A 135 -17.62 -6.71 -13.02
C GLY A 135 -17.19 -6.01 -14.29
N SER A 136 -15.99 -6.30 -14.69
CA SER A 136 -15.53 -6.15 -16.06
C SER A 136 -15.04 -4.77 -16.52
N SER A 137 -14.67 -3.87 -15.63
CA SER A 137 -13.70 -2.85 -16.01
C SER A 137 -12.44 -2.99 -15.16
N SER A 138 -11.30 -2.94 -15.82
CA SER A 138 -9.94 -2.94 -15.25
C SER A 138 -9.69 -1.79 -14.24
N VAL A 139 -10.70 -1.03 -13.92
CA VAL A 139 -10.67 0.22 -13.15
C VAL A 139 -11.49 0.03 -11.88
N SER A 140 -10.94 -0.72 -10.92
CA SER A 140 -11.55 -0.80 -9.59
C SER A 140 -11.02 0.31 -8.68
N ALA A 141 -11.88 0.83 -7.78
CA ALA A 141 -11.49 1.76 -6.72
C ALA A 141 -10.29 1.23 -5.90
N TYR A 142 -10.27 -0.07 -5.66
CA TYR A 142 -9.16 -0.73 -4.98
C TYR A 142 -7.86 -0.68 -5.82
N GLY A 143 -7.95 -0.96 -7.13
CA GLY A 143 -6.80 -0.88 -8.04
C GLY A 143 -6.21 0.52 -8.10
N LEU A 144 -7.07 1.54 -8.24
CA LEU A 144 -6.68 2.96 -8.17
C LEU A 144 -5.93 3.26 -6.87
N SER A 145 -6.51 2.91 -5.71
CA SER A 145 -5.87 3.19 -4.42
C SER A 145 -4.49 2.56 -4.30
N LYS A 146 -4.31 1.36 -4.83
CA LYS A 146 -3.01 0.66 -4.80
C LYS A 146 -2.01 1.23 -5.81
N ALA A 147 -2.46 1.72 -6.96
CA ALA A 147 -1.61 2.45 -7.92
C ALA A 147 -1.13 3.79 -7.31
N CYS A 148 -2.03 4.57 -6.70
CA CYS A 148 -1.66 5.81 -6.02
C CYS A 148 -0.73 5.57 -4.82
N THR A 149 -0.89 4.45 -4.09
CA THR A 149 0.05 4.09 -3.00
C THR A 149 1.42 3.69 -3.53
N ASN A 150 1.51 3.05 -4.71
CA ASN A 150 2.80 2.81 -5.38
C ASN A 150 3.46 4.14 -5.79
N ALA A 151 2.69 5.08 -6.34
CA ALA A 151 3.20 6.43 -6.67
C ALA A 151 3.66 7.20 -5.41
N ASN A 152 2.89 7.13 -4.31
CA ASN A 152 3.30 7.70 -3.02
C ASN A 152 4.59 7.05 -2.48
N THR A 153 4.84 5.78 -2.75
CA THR A 153 6.09 5.10 -2.39
C THR A 153 7.28 5.73 -3.10
N MET A 154 7.16 6.04 -4.39
CA MET A 154 8.21 6.74 -5.17
C MET A 154 8.40 8.17 -4.66
N PHE A 155 7.31 8.90 -4.40
CA PHE A 155 7.37 10.24 -3.81
C PHE A 155 8.13 10.23 -2.48
N LEU A 156 7.77 9.35 -1.54
CA LEU A 156 8.42 9.26 -0.24
C LEU A 156 9.91 8.88 -0.36
N ALA A 157 10.25 7.97 -1.28
CA ALA A 157 11.65 7.62 -1.55
C ALA A 157 12.47 8.82 -2.05
N GLY A 158 11.87 9.65 -2.90
CA GLY A 158 12.49 10.89 -3.39
C GLY A 158 12.64 11.95 -2.30
N GLN A 159 11.65 12.09 -1.40
CA GLN A 159 11.70 13.04 -0.28
C GLN A 159 12.67 12.62 0.83
N HIS A 160 12.89 11.32 1.00
CA HIS A 160 13.72 10.75 2.08
C HIS A 160 14.81 9.83 1.52
N PRO A 161 15.81 10.37 0.79
CA PRO A 161 16.82 9.56 0.10
C PRO A 161 17.69 8.71 1.05
N ASN A 162 17.71 9.02 2.33
CA ASN A 162 18.41 8.25 3.36
C ASN A 162 17.59 7.05 3.88
N LEU A 163 16.30 6.98 3.58
CA LEU A 163 15.44 5.87 3.97
C LEU A 163 15.26 4.89 2.81
N THR A 164 15.05 3.62 3.15
CA THR A 164 14.64 2.62 2.16
C THR A 164 13.13 2.51 2.16
N VAL A 165 12.47 3.04 1.13
CA VAL A 165 11.01 3.08 1.00
C VAL A 165 10.59 2.23 -0.19
N ASN A 166 9.88 1.13 0.04
CA ASN A 166 9.45 0.24 -1.03
C ASN A 166 8.00 -0.22 -0.81
N ALA A 167 7.37 -0.66 -1.89
CA ALA A 167 6.04 -1.25 -1.88
C ALA A 167 6.09 -2.74 -2.24
N CYS A 168 5.10 -3.51 -1.79
CA CYS A 168 4.95 -4.89 -2.22
C CYS A 168 3.50 -5.34 -2.29
N THR A 169 3.25 -6.41 -3.05
CA THR A 169 2.04 -7.20 -2.95
C THR A 169 2.28 -8.43 -2.08
N PRO A 170 1.34 -8.77 -1.17
CA PRO A 170 1.40 -10.03 -0.43
C PRO A 170 1.07 -11.26 -1.32
N GLY A 171 0.49 -11.02 -2.51
CA GLY A 171 -0.13 -12.04 -3.34
C GLY A 171 -1.61 -12.25 -3.01
N PHE A 172 -2.20 -13.33 -3.52
CA PHE A 172 -3.59 -13.66 -3.23
C PHE A 172 -3.65 -14.49 -1.95
N ILE A 173 -4.02 -13.86 -0.84
CA ILE A 173 -3.91 -14.41 0.52
C ILE A 173 -5.30 -14.60 1.11
N GLU A 174 -5.52 -15.73 1.79
CA GLU A 174 -6.74 -16.01 2.53
C GLU A 174 -6.85 -15.10 3.76
N THR A 175 -7.75 -14.13 3.68
CA THR A 175 -8.05 -13.17 4.74
C THR A 175 -9.56 -12.88 4.75
N ASP A 176 -10.02 -12.13 5.74
CA ASP A 176 -11.42 -11.69 5.78
C ASP A 176 -11.81 -10.85 4.56
N MET A 177 -10.84 -10.15 3.95
CA MET A 177 -11.05 -9.38 2.71
C MET A 177 -11.31 -10.27 1.49
N THR A 178 -10.66 -11.43 1.42
CA THR A 178 -10.65 -12.28 0.20
C THR A 178 -11.55 -13.49 0.29
N ARG A 179 -11.82 -14.03 1.50
CA ARG A 179 -12.73 -15.19 1.69
C ARG A 179 -14.11 -15.02 1.05
N PRO A 180 -14.75 -13.83 1.08
CA PRO A 180 -16.03 -13.64 0.41
C PRO A 180 -15.99 -13.93 -1.09
N MET A 181 -14.84 -13.75 -1.75
CA MET A 181 -14.67 -14.06 -3.17
C MET A 181 -14.77 -15.57 -3.45
N ALA A 182 -14.22 -16.39 -2.54
CA ALA A 182 -14.32 -17.84 -2.66
C ALA A 182 -15.76 -18.30 -2.42
N VAL A 183 -16.40 -17.78 -1.38
CA VAL A 183 -17.81 -18.11 -1.03
C VAL A 183 -18.75 -17.76 -2.18
N SER A 184 -18.64 -16.56 -2.76
CA SER A 184 -19.47 -16.14 -3.89
C SER A 184 -19.24 -16.97 -5.16
N GLY A 185 -18.02 -17.48 -5.34
CA GLY A 185 -17.67 -18.39 -6.44
C GLY A 185 -17.99 -19.87 -6.19
N GLY A 186 -18.57 -20.21 -5.02
CA GLY A 186 -18.84 -21.60 -4.63
C GLY A 186 -17.56 -22.46 -4.50
N LYS A 187 -16.44 -21.84 -4.16
CA LYS A 187 -15.12 -22.48 -4.05
C LYS A 187 -14.54 -22.31 -2.65
N THR A 188 -13.60 -23.16 -2.32
CA THR A 188 -12.75 -22.96 -1.13
C THR A 188 -11.64 -21.95 -1.45
N PRO A 189 -11.04 -21.29 -0.44
CA PRO A 189 -9.88 -20.43 -0.64
C PRO A 189 -8.73 -21.12 -1.38
N ALA A 190 -8.45 -22.36 -1.08
CA ALA A 190 -7.41 -23.16 -1.74
C ALA A 190 -7.70 -23.40 -3.24
N GLU A 191 -8.94 -23.72 -3.59
CA GLU A 191 -9.39 -23.87 -4.99
C GLU A 191 -9.32 -22.56 -5.78
N MET A 192 -9.36 -21.42 -5.09
CA MET A 192 -9.14 -20.10 -5.67
C MET A 192 -7.64 -19.73 -5.77
N GLY A 193 -6.75 -20.60 -5.30
CA GLY A 193 -5.31 -20.35 -5.28
C GLY A 193 -4.85 -19.38 -4.19
N MET A 194 -5.68 -19.16 -3.16
CA MET A 194 -5.30 -18.33 -2.02
C MET A 194 -4.22 -19.04 -1.17
N LYS A 195 -3.20 -18.29 -0.78
CA LYS A 195 -2.12 -18.75 0.10
C LYS A 195 -2.45 -18.42 1.56
N ALA A 196 -1.77 -19.09 2.49
CA ALA A 196 -1.94 -18.82 3.91
C ALA A 196 -1.42 -17.41 4.31
N PRO A 197 -1.96 -16.78 5.36
CA PRO A 197 -1.52 -15.45 5.82
C PRO A 197 -0.01 -15.34 6.08
N LYS A 198 0.63 -16.39 6.60
CA LYS A 198 2.09 -16.44 6.82
C LYS A 198 2.89 -16.24 5.52
N ASP A 199 2.38 -16.74 4.39
CA ASP A 199 3.05 -16.61 3.08
C ASP A 199 2.93 -15.18 2.55
N GLY A 200 1.83 -14.49 2.89
CA GLY A 200 1.61 -13.09 2.56
C GLY A 200 2.57 -12.11 3.26
N ALA A 201 3.12 -12.49 4.41
CA ALA A 201 4.09 -11.66 5.13
C ALA A 201 5.49 -11.67 4.48
N SER A 202 5.80 -12.62 3.61
CA SER A 202 7.17 -12.87 3.11
C SER A 202 7.78 -11.63 2.44
N ALA A 203 7.06 -10.97 1.53
CA ALA A 203 7.56 -9.80 0.82
C ALA A 203 7.76 -8.60 1.77
N SER A 204 6.82 -8.36 2.69
CA SER A 204 6.95 -7.28 3.68
C SER A 204 8.12 -7.50 4.64
N VAL A 205 8.32 -8.74 5.11
CA VAL A 205 9.46 -9.09 5.97
C VAL A 205 10.78 -8.98 5.20
N PHE A 206 10.82 -9.41 3.93
CA PHE A 206 12.01 -9.24 3.10
C PHE A 206 12.37 -7.75 2.92
N LEU A 207 11.39 -6.89 2.65
CA LEU A 207 11.64 -5.47 2.48
C LEU A 207 12.06 -4.78 3.78
N LEU A 208 11.49 -5.21 4.92
CA LEU A 208 11.82 -4.65 6.22
C LEU A 208 13.18 -5.13 6.75
N MET A 209 13.49 -6.42 6.63
CA MET A 209 14.61 -7.05 7.34
C MET A 209 15.69 -7.59 6.40
N GLY A 210 15.38 -7.78 5.12
CA GLY A 210 16.30 -8.32 4.12
C GLY A 210 17.17 -7.24 3.46
N ASN A 211 17.62 -7.52 2.25
CA ASN A 211 18.46 -6.60 1.48
C ASN A 211 17.82 -6.30 0.11
N PRO A 212 16.72 -5.51 0.06
CA PRO A 212 16.12 -5.11 -1.20
C PRO A 212 17.05 -4.17 -1.98
N GLU A 213 16.99 -4.24 -3.31
CA GLU A 213 17.73 -3.33 -4.18
C GLU A 213 17.01 -1.98 -4.29
N GLY A 214 17.66 -0.91 -3.85
CA GLY A 214 17.21 0.46 -4.03
C GLY A 214 15.99 0.87 -3.21
N SER A 215 15.40 1.99 -3.58
CA SER A 215 14.26 2.65 -2.93
C SER A 215 13.28 3.16 -3.99
N GLY A 216 12.01 3.29 -3.63
CA GLY A 216 10.96 3.70 -4.56
C GLY A 216 10.44 2.58 -5.47
N HIS A 217 10.70 1.33 -5.14
CA HIS A 217 10.37 0.18 -5.98
C HIS A 217 9.17 -0.61 -5.48
N TYR A 218 8.53 -1.33 -6.42
CA TYR A 218 7.47 -2.28 -6.15
C TYR A 218 7.98 -3.72 -6.31
N TYR A 219 7.60 -4.59 -5.38
CA TYR A 219 8.02 -5.99 -5.31
C TYR A 219 6.82 -6.93 -5.38
N GLY A 220 7.00 -8.04 -6.10
CA GLY A 220 6.05 -9.15 -6.13
C GLY A 220 6.01 -9.92 -4.81
N SER A 221 5.02 -10.82 -4.68
CA SER A 221 4.92 -11.73 -3.53
C SER A 221 6.06 -12.76 -3.45
N ASP A 222 6.84 -12.86 -4.48
CA ASP A 222 8.08 -13.67 -4.60
C ASP A 222 9.34 -12.89 -4.22
N CYS A 223 9.21 -11.69 -3.65
CA CYS A 223 10.30 -10.80 -3.25
C CYS A 223 11.17 -10.28 -4.41
N LEU A 224 10.70 -10.38 -5.65
CA LEU A 224 11.41 -9.87 -6.82
C LEU A 224 10.84 -8.52 -7.26
N ARG A 225 11.70 -7.63 -7.78
CA ARG A 225 11.28 -6.37 -8.38
C ARG A 225 10.24 -6.63 -9.47
N SER A 226 9.21 -5.80 -9.48
CA SER A 226 8.09 -5.90 -10.38
C SER A 226 7.75 -4.53 -10.96
N PRO A 227 7.30 -4.43 -12.20
CA PRO A 227 6.85 -3.18 -12.77
C PRO A 227 5.59 -2.68 -12.07
N ILE A 228 5.39 -1.36 -12.06
CA ILE A 228 4.18 -0.74 -11.49
C ILE A 228 3.10 -0.45 -12.54
N ASP A 229 3.43 -0.53 -13.81
CA ASP A 229 2.56 -0.22 -14.97
C ASP A 229 1.91 -1.45 -15.60
N ARG A 230 2.30 -2.65 -15.18
CA ARG A 230 1.75 -3.94 -15.68
C ARG A 230 1.93 -5.05 -14.66
N TYR A 231 1.09 -6.06 -14.76
CA TYR A 231 1.21 -7.24 -13.91
C TYR A 231 2.42 -8.10 -14.32
N ARG A 232 3.18 -8.56 -13.33
CA ARG A 232 4.19 -9.61 -13.43
C ARG A 232 3.74 -10.78 -12.56
N SER A 233 3.70 -11.98 -13.11
CA SER A 233 3.38 -13.18 -12.33
C SER A 233 4.55 -13.56 -11.42
N PRO A 234 4.28 -14.07 -10.20
CA PRO A 234 5.34 -14.66 -9.39
C PRO A 234 6.04 -15.79 -10.14
N GLY A 235 7.38 -15.75 -10.14
CA GLY A 235 8.21 -16.69 -10.90
C GLY A 235 8.64 -16.20 -12.29
N ASP A 236 8.02 -15.14 -12.83
CA ASP A 236 8.55 -14.48 -14.03
C ASP A 236 9.88 -13.77 -13.71
N PRO A 237 10.73 -13.51 -14.70
CA PRO A 237 11.96 -12.75 -14.51
C PRO A 237 11.71 -11.41 -13.79
N PRO A 238 12.66 -10.95 -12.94
CA PRO A 238 12.55 -9.65 -12.27
C PRO A 238 12.59 -8.50 -13.29
N TYR A 239 12.07 -7.35 -12.85
CA TYR A 239 12.02 -6.10 -13.63
C TYR A 239 13.23 -5.21 -13.33
#